data_0e7f65d0b763d5fc91e208719fe0d0e3
#
_entry.id   0e7f65d0b763d5fc91e208719fe0d0e3
#
_cell.length_a   1.000
_cell.length_b   1.000
_cell.length_c   1.000
_cell.angle_alpha   90.00
_cell.angle_beta   90.00
_cell.angle_gamma   90.00
#
_symmetry.space_group_name_H-M   'P 1'
#
loop_
_entity.id
_entity.type
_entity.pdbx_description
1 polymer ?
#
loop_
_entity_poly.entity_id
_entity_poly.type
_entity_poly.pdbx_seq_one_letter_code
_entity_poly.pdbx_strand_id
1 'polypeptide(L)'
;MTVRNVAREKLEKDQLSLGVGVRMTRSVEIAAAMVSAGFDWLFLDMEHGTMSLDACAQIAAAALEAGITPIARVPNGQYSIATRALDNGALGIVMPHVDTAAEAREVVERLKYPPVGHRSMGGTGPHYSLRNASAGDAAKALNAANLTVVMLETPTAIANADEIAAVPGVDVLLIGTNDLCAEMGIHGDFGNERVADAYGKMIAACKKHKKFPGMAGIYNETIMPRYIEMGARFILSGQDANFMLAAAGARTAFLHKLHA
;
A
#
# COMPACT_ATOMS: atom_id res chain seq x y z
N MET A 1 -2.65 -17.21 -18.22
CA MET A 1 -2.47 -17.30 -16.75
C MET A 1 -2.99 -16.01 -16.14
N THR A 2 -3.72 -16.08 -15.02
CA THR A 2 -4.22 -14.89 -14.32
C THR A 2 -3.26 -14.57 -13.16
N VAL A 3 -2.79 -13.35 -13.09
CA VAL A 3 -2.01 -12.87 -11.94
C VAL A 3 -2.98 -12.46 -10.84
N ARG A 4 -2.92 -13.14 -9.70
CA ARG A 4 -3.84 -12.91 -8.59
C ARG A 4 -3.35 -11.80 -7.67
N ASN A 5 -4.24 -10.88 -7.30
CA ASN A 5 -3.99 -9.83 -6.31
C ASN A 5 -5.12 -9.83 -5.27
N VAL A 6 -4.85 -10.42 -4.09
CA VAL A 6 -5.83 -10.59 -3.01
C VAL A 6 -6.33 -9.25 -2.48
N ALA A 7 -5.44 -8.25 -2.39
CA ALA A 7 -5.84 -6.91 -1.95
C ALA A 7 -6.88 -6.30 -2.90
N ARG A 8 -6.65 -6.39 -4.22
CA ARG A 8 -7.59 -5.92 -5.24
C ARG A 8 -8.92 -6.69 -5.18
N GLU A 9 -8.87 -8.02 -5.08
CA GLU A 9 -10.08 -8.87 -5.01
C GLU A 9 -11.00 -8.48 -3.84
N LYS A 10 -10.42 -8.10 -2.69
CA LYS A 10 -11.18 -7.60 -1.53
C LYS A 10 -11.81 -6.24 -1.81
N LEU A 11 -11.01 -5.32 -2.38
CA LEU A 11 -11.48 -3.96 -2.69
C LEU A 11 -12.62 -3.96 -3.72
N GLU A 12 -12.53 -4.80 -4.76
CA GLU A 12 -13.57 -4.94 -5.79
C GLU A 12 -14.90 -5.49 -5.23
N LYS A 13 -14.85 -6.15 -4.06
CA LYS A 13 -16.02 -6.64 -3.32
C LYS A 13 -16.48 -5.70 -2.20
N ASP A 14 -15.95 -4.48 -2.14
CA ASP A 14 -16.16 -3.51 -1.05
C ASP A 14 -15.82 -4.07 0.34
N GLN A 15 -14.89 -5.01 0.42
CA GLN A 15 -14.40 -5.60 1.66
C GLN A 15 -13.17 -4.85 2.17
N LEU A 16 -12.91 -4.94 3.48
CA LEU A 16 -11.66 -4.46 4.05
C LEU A 16 -10.49 -5.27 3.48
N SER A 17 -9.51 -4.56 2.93
CA SER A 17 -8.24 -5.10 2.48
C SER A 17 -7.19 -4.71 3.51
N LEU A 18 -6.75 -5.69 4.32
CA LEU A 18 -5.93 -5.47 5.50
C LEU A 18 -4.45 -5.66 5.20
N GLY A 19 -3.67 -4.62 5.39
CA GLY A 19 -2.23 -4.61 5.18
C GLY A 19 -1.42 -4.46 6.45
N VAL A 20 -0.21 -4.97 6.41
CA VAL A 20 0.79 -4.84 7.47
C VAL A 20 2.09 -4.28 6.93
N GLY A 21 2.65 -3.29 7.63
CA GLY A 21 3.95 -2.72 7.32
C GLY A 21 5.09 -3.66 7.71
N VAL A 22 5.98 -3.94 6.76
CA VAL A 22 7.20 -4.72 6.98
C VAL A 22 8.37 -3.74 7.01
N ARG A 23 8.78 -3.35 8.20
CA ARG A 23 9.87 -2.39 8.41
C ARG A 23 11.09 -3.01 9.07
N MET A 24 10.90 -3.99 9.94
CA MET A 24 11.97 -4.62 10.69
C MET A 24 12.37 -5.97 10.11
N THR A 25 11.41 -6.80 9.73
CA THR A 25 11.66 -8.15 9.22
C THR A 25 12.31 -8.11 7.83
N ARG A 26 13.32 -8.97 7.63
CA ARG A 26 14.00 -9.16 6.34
C ARG A 26 13.88 -10.60 5.83
N SER A 27 13.30 -11.46 6.63
CA SER A 27 13.09 -12.86 6.28
C SER A 27 11.83 -13.04 5.41
N VAL A 28 11.90 -13.95 4.46
CA VAL A 28 10.79 -14.27 3.55
C VAL A 28 9.61 -14.93 4.26
N GLU A 29 9.84 -15.56 5.43
CA GLU A 29 8.82 -16.19 6.26
C GLU A 29 7.73 -15.21 6.73
N ILE A 30 8.02 -13.90 6.70
CA ILE A 30 7.01 -12.89 7.05
C ILE A 30 5.76 -13.01 6.18
N ALA A 31 5.89 -13.44 4.93
CA ALA A 31 4.75 -13.63 4.04
C ALA A 31 3.78 -14.68 4.58
N ALA A 32 4.27 -15.87 4.91
CA ALA A 32 3.44 -16.96 5.47
C ALA A 32 2.92 -16.61 6.86
N ALA A 33 3.73 -15.94 7.70
CA ALA A 33 3.31 -15.51 9.04
C ALA A 33 2.14 -14.53 8.97
N MET A 34 2.17 -13.57 8.04
CA MET A 34 1.10 -12.57 7.92
C MET A 34 -0.17 -13.15 7.26
N VAL A 35 -0.06 -14.13 6.38
CA VAL A 35 -1.21 -14.93 5.92
C VAL A 35 -1.89 -15.63 7.11
N SER A 36 -1.10 -16.30 7.95
CA SER A 36 -1.60 -17.00 9.14
C SER A 36 -2.25 -16.04 10.17
N ALA A 37 -1.79 -14.78 10.20
CA ALA A 37 -2.38 -13.73 11.02
C ALA A 37 -3.64 -13.08 10.39
N GLY A 38 -4.00 -13.42 9.14
CA GLY A 38 -5.21 -12.94 8.46
C GLY A 38 -5.04 -11.66 7.64
N PHE A 39 -3.81 -11.26 7.31
CA PHE A 39 -3.56 -10.10 6.44
C PHE A 39 -3.69 -10.45 4.95
N ASP A 40 -4.11 -9.47 4.16
CA ASP A 40 -4.33 -9.60 2.72
C ASP A 40 -3.14 -9.10 1.89
N TRP A 41 -2.35 -8.17 2.46
CA TRP A 41 -1.21 -7.57 1.76
C TRP A 41 -0.09 -7.12 2.71
N LEU A 42 1.13 -7.12 2.17
CA LEU A 42 2.34 -6.61 2.81
C LEU A 42 2.66 -5.22 2.28
N PHE A 43 2.99 -4.29 3.16
CA PHE A 43 3.53 -2.98 2.82
C PHE A 43 5.05 -3.02 2.99
N LEU A 44 5.77 -3.18 1.88
CA LEU A 44 7.23 -3.28 1.85
C LEU A 44 7.82 -1.86 1.76
N ASP A 45 8.27 -1.33 2.89
CA ASP A 45 8.63 0.08 3.01
C ASP A 45 10.11 0.32 2.70
N MET A 46 10.38 0.84 1.49
CA MET A 46 11.72 1.26 1.07
C MET A 46 11.94 2.79 1.20
N GLU A 47 10.95 3.53 1.65
CA GLU A 47 11.08 4.97 1.91
C GLU A 47 11.60 5.24 3.32
N HIS A 48 10.93 4.70 4.35
CA HIS A 48 11.26 4.90 5.74
C HIS A 48 11.80 3.62 6.37
N GLY A 49 13.07 3.40 6.27
CA GLY A 49 13.70 2.22 6.85
C GLY A 49 14.92 1.77 6.08
N THR A 50 15.39 0.57 6.41
CA THR A 50 16.60 -0.02 5.82
C THR A 50 16.30 -1.15 4.83
N MET A 51 15.06 -1.26 4.35
CA MET A 51 14.70 -2.28 3.37
C MET A 51 15.38 -1.99 2.04
N SER A 52 16.22 -2.91 1.59
CA SER A 52 16.82 -2.85 0.26
C SER A 52 15.86 -3.39 -0.80
N LEU A 53 16.10 -3.02 -2.06
CA LEU A 53 15.35 -3.59 -3.18
C LEU A 53 15.51 -5.12 -3.26
N ASP A 54 16.68 -5.66 -2.89
CA ASP A 54 16.92 -7.09 -2.86
C ASP A 54 16.03 -7.80 -1.82
N ALA A 55 15.98 -7.30 -0.58
CA ALA A 55 15.09 -7.85 0.45
C ALA A 55 13.61 -7.71 0.04
N CYS A 56 13.22 -6.57 -0.53
CA CYS A 56 11.87 -6.36 -1.06
C CYS A 56 11.51 -7.40 -2.12
N ALA A 57 12.40 -7.66 -3.09
CA ALA A 57 12.20 -8.63 -4.15
C ALA A 57 12.05 -10.06 -3.63
N GLN A 58 12.90 -10.48 -2.68
CA GLN A 58 12.83 -11.81 -2.07
C GLN A 58 11.52 -12.01 -1.29
N ILE A 59 11.12 -11.03 -0.47
CA ILE A 59 9.86 -11.08 0.27
C ILE A 59 8.67 -11.05 -0.70
N ALA A 60 8.71 -10.22 -1.76
CA ALA A 60 7.65 -10.15 -2.74
C ALA A 60 7.43 -11.47 -3.48
N ALA A 61 8.51 -12.13 -3.90
CA ALA A 61 8.42 -13.45 -4.54
C ALA A 61 7.81 -14.50 -3.60
N ALA A 62 8.24 -14.54 -2.33
CA ALA A 62 7.66 -15.44 -1.32
C ALA A 62 6.19 -15.11 -1.01
N ALA A 63 5.83 -13.83 -1.02
CA ALA A 63 4.45 -13.39 -0.80
C ALA A 63 3.49 -13.88 -1.90
N LEU A 64 3.93 -13.89 -3.16
CA LEU A 64 3.15 -14.45 -4.27
C LEU A 64 2.84 -15.94 -4.05
N GLU A 65 3.83 -16.73 -3.66
CA GLU A 65 3.66 -18.16 -3.37
C GLU A 65 2.80 -18.40 -2.11
N ALA A 66 2.93 -17.54 -1.08
CA ALA A 66 2.11 -17.62 0.11
C ALA A 66 0.66 -17.15 -0.10
N GLY A 67 0.35 -16.47 -1.20
CA GLY A 67 -0.99 -15.98 -1.52
C GLY A 67 -1.36 -14.67 -0.81
N ILE A 68 -0.39 -13.85 -0.44
CA ILE A 68 -0.56 -12.50 0.10
C ILE A 68 0.00 -11.48 -0.89
N THR A 69 -0.64 -10.32 -1.03
CA THR A 69 -0.24 -9.32 -2.04
C THR A 69 0.96 -8.49 -1.56
N PRO A 70 2.12 -8.53 -2.23
CA PRO A 70 3.23 -7.62 -1.93
C PRO A 70 3.03 -6.26 -2.60
N ILE A 71 3.01 -5.19 -1.81
CA ILE A 71 2.92 -3.80 -2.27
C ILE A 71 4.12 -3.05 -1.73
N ALA A 72 4.91 -2.42 -2.59
CA ALA A 72 6.10 -1.71 -2.19
C ALA A 72 5.87 -0.20 -2.14
N ARG A 73 6.31 0.45 -1.06
CA ARG A 73 6.46 1.89 -1.04
C ARG A 73 7.90 2.26 -1.41
N VAL A 74 8.04 3.18 -2.35
CA VAL A 74 9.34 3.68 -2.80
C VAL A 74 9.49 5.15 -2.40
N PRO A 75 10.71 5.69 -2.26
CA PRO A 75 10.89 7.12 -2.09
C PRO A 75 10.29 7.91 -3.26
N ASN A 76 9.80 9.11 -2.98
CA ASN A 76 9.14 9.96 -3.98
C ASN A 76 9.97 10.09 -5.26
N GLY A 77 9.34 9.89 -6.42
CA GLY A 77 9.98 10.00 -7.74
C GLY A 77 10.99 8.91 -8.10
N GLN A 78 11.23 7.92 -7.23
CA GLN A 78 12.19 6.84 -7.51
C GLN A 78 11.58 5.74 -8.40
N TYR A 79 11.16 6.12 -9.60
CA TYR A 79 10.48 5.21 -10.55
C TYR A 79 11.33 4.01 -10.97
N SER A 80 12.68 4.15 -11.01
CA SER A 80 13.57 3.04 -11.30
C SER A 80 13.54 1.96 -10.22
N ILE A 81 13.38 2.33 -8.95
CA ILE A 81 13.19 1.40 -7.84
C ILE A 81 11.80 0.76 -7.95
N ALA A 82 10.77 1.56 -8.21
CA ALA A 82 9.40 1.10 -8.35
C ALA A 82 9.24 0.06 -9.46
N THR A 83 9.78 0.32 -10.65
CA THR A 83 9.70 -0.63 -11.79
C THR A 83 10.46 -1.92 -11.49
N ARG A 84 11.63 -1.84 -10.84
CA ARG A 84 12.38 -3.03 -10.43
C ARG A 84 11.65 -3.83 -9.33
N ALA A 85 10.97 -3.20 -8.39
CA ALA A 85 10.12 -3.89 -7.42
C ALA A 85 8.98 -4.63 -8.12
N LEU A 86 8.31 -3.98 -9.08
CA LEU A 86 7.27 -4.61 -9.90
C LEU A 86 7.81 -5.76 -10.77
N ASP A 87 9.03 -5.66 -11.32
CA ASP A 87 9.63 -6.74 -12.12
C ASP A 87 9.96 -7.97 -11.25
N ASN A 88 10.19 -7.76 -9.96
CA ASN A 88 10.61 -8.78 -9.01
C ASN A 88 9.51 -9.24 -8.04
N GLY A 89 8.25 -9.05 -8.38
CA GLY A 89 7.15 -9.71 -7.67
C GLY A 89 6.17 -8.79 -6.99
N ALA A 90 6.45 -7.50 -6.81
CA ALA A 90 5.45 -6.58 -6.26
C ALA A 90 4.21 -6.51 -7.17
N LEU A 91 3.02 -6.45 -6.57
CA LEU A 91 1.72 -6.32 -7.23
C LEU A 91 1.06 -4.97 -6.94
N GLY A 92 1.84 -4.01 -6.52
CA GLY A 92 1.45 -2.62 -6.37
C GLY A 92 2.63 -1.75 -5.92
N ILE A 93 2.49 -0.47 -6.21
CA ILE A 93 3.42 0.57 -5.75
C ILE A 93 2.62 1.64 -5.02
N VAL A 94 3.09 2.02 -3.85
CA VAL A 94 2.70 3.24 -3.15
C VAL A 94 3.71 4.33 -3.51
N MET A 95 3.23 5.37 -4.19
CA MET A 95 4.01 6.58 -4.45
C MET A 95 3.60 7.65 -3.44
N PRO A 96 4.52 8.08 -2.54
CA PRO A 96 4.24 9.11 -1.56
C PRO A 96 4.20 10.51 -2.17
N HIS A 97 3.69 11.48 -1.43
CA HIS A 97 3.71 12.91 -1.75
C HIS A 97 3.18 13.24 -3.16
N VAL A 98 1.99 12.75 -3.50
CA VAL A 98 1.32 13.08 -4.76
C VAL A 98 0.27 14.15 -4.49
N ASP A 99 0.57 15.38 -4.92
CA ASP A 99 -0.26 16.57 -4.66
C ASP A 99 -1.15 16.98 -5.83
N THR A 100 -0.85 16.51 -7.04
CA THR A 100 -1.52 16.96 -8.26
C THR A 100 -1.90 15.82 -9.20
N ALA A 101 -2.90 16.07 -10.05
CA ALA A 101 -3.26 15.13 -11.12
C ALA A 101 -2.14 14.95 -12.17
N ALA A 102 -1.24 15.92 -12.32
CA ALA A 102 -0.08 15.80 -13.20
C ALA A 102 0.92 14.79 -12.67
N GLU A 103 1.26 14.86 -11.39
CA GLU A 103 2.11 13.88 -10.71
C GLU A 103 1.48 12.48 -10.72
N ALA A 104 0.17 12.38 -10.44
CA ALA A 104 -0.55 11.11 -10.51
C ALA A 104 -0.51 10.49 -11.93
N ARG A 105 -0.60 11.31 -13.00
CA ARG A 105 -0.41 10.84 -14.37
C ARG A 105 1.00 10.33 -14.62
N GLU A 106 2.02 11.05 -14.14
CA GLU A 106 3.40 10.57 -14.27
C GLU A 106 3.61 9.23 -13.55
N VAL A 107 3.06 9.06 -12.35
CA VAL A 107 3.09 7.77 -11.64
C VAL A 107 2.51 6.65 -12.50
N VAL A 108 1.34 6.86 -13.09
CA VAL A 108 0.70 5.86 -13.96
C VAL A 108 1.56 5.56 -15.19
N GLU A 109 2.06 6.59 -15.87
CA GLU A 109 2.91 6.44 -17.06
C GLU A 109 4.16 5.60 -16.79
N ARG A 110 4.77 5.76 -15.61
CA ARG A 110 5.97 5.02 -15.22
C ARG A 110 5.69 3.60 -14.74
N LEU A 111 4.51 3.32 -14.17
CA LEU A 111 4.21 2.04 -13.51
C LEU A 111 3.38 1.07 -14.36
N LYS A 112 2.63 1.57 -15.34
CA LYS A 112 1.77 0.73 -16.21
C LYS A 112 2.42 0.52 -17.58
N TYR A 113 2.17 -0.67 -18.15
CA TYR A 113 2.59 -0.97 -19.51
C TYR A 113 1.70 -0.29 -20.56
N PRO A 114 2.17 -0.10 -21.80
CA PRO A 114 1.31 0.34 -22.89
C PRO A 114 0.05 -0.54 -23.04
N PRO A 115 -1.11 0.03 -23.43
CA PRO A 115 -1.33 1.43 -23.83
C PRO A 115 -1.66 2.37 -22.66
N VAL A 116 -1.66 1.91 -21.41
CA VAL A 116 -2.05 2.68 -20.21
C VAL A 116 -0.91 3.62 -19.77
N GLY A 117 0.32 3.17 -19.88
CA GLY A 117 1.53 3.91 -19.54
C GLY A 117 2.68 3.51 -20.44
N HIS A 118 3.92 3.78 -19.99
CA HIS A 118 5.16 3.59 -20.76
C HIS A 118 6.21 2.75 -20.03
N ARG A 119 5.79 1.93 -19.03
CA ARG A 119 6.73 1.05 -18.33
C ARG A 119 7.45 0.13 -19.30
N SER A 120 8.79 0.06 -19.18
CA SER A 120 9.62 -0.89 -19.93
C SER A 120 9.35 -2.34 -19.50
N MET A 121 9.40 -3.27 -20.45
CA MET A 121 9.18 -4.69 -20.18
C MET A 121 10.50 -5.40 -19.84
N GLY A 122 10.59 -5.95 -18.62
CA GLY A 122 11.72 -6.74 -18.14
C GLY A 122 11.56 -8.26 -18.35
N GLY A 123 10.49 -8.70 -19.03
CA GLY A 123 10.17 -10.12 -19.20
C GLY A 123 9.18 -10.64 -18.14
N THR A 124 9.01 -11.97 -18.09
CA THR A 124 8.16 -12.62 -17.10
C THR A 124 8.94 -12.94 -15.83
N GLY A 125 8.54 -12.32 -14.73
CA GLY A 125 9.16 -12.47 -13.42
C GLY A 125 8.46 -13.51 -12.52
N PRO A 126 8.61 -13.36 -11.20
CA PRO A 126 8.01 -14.24 -10.19
C PRO A 126 6.49 -14.39 -10.29
N HIS A 127 5.79 -13.37 -10.82
CA HIS A 127 4.32 -13.41 -11.04
C HIS A 127 3.85 -14.59 -11.90
N TYR A 128 4.73 -15.17 -12.69
CA TYR A 128 4.48 -16.32 -13.55
C TYR A 128 5.29 -17.55 -13.10
N SER A 129 5.80 -17.56 -11.88
CA SER A 129 6.72 -18.60 -11.39
C SER A 129 7.87 -18.84 -12.38
N LEU A 130 8.40 -17.74 -12.96
CA LEU A 130 9.46 -17.70 -13.98
C LEU A 130 9.13 -18.46 -15.30
N ARG A 131 7.85 -18.78 -15.53
CA ARG A 131 7.43 -19.45 -16.79
C ARG A 131 7.24 -18.42 -17.90
N ASN A 132 7.46 -18.85 -19.14
CA ASN A 132 7.23 -18.01 -20.31
C ASN A 132 5.75 -17.67 -20.49
N ALA A 133 5.47 -16.40 -20.77
CA ALA A 133 4.19 -15.91 -21.24
C ALA A 133 4.44 -14.97 -22.42
N SER A 134 3.44 -14.78 -23.29
CA SER A 134 3.57 -13.77 -24.34
C SER A 134 3.67 -12.38 -23.70
N ALA A 135 4.50 -11.51 -24.26
CA ALA A 135 4.74 -10.17 -23.73
C ALA A 135 3.42 -9.36 -23.63
N GLY A 136 2.56 -9.47 -24.62
CA GLY A 136 1.27 -8.76 -24.65
C GLY A 136 0.30 -9.26 -23.57
N ASP A 137 0.18 -10.58 -23.38
CA ASP A 137 -0.67 -11.16 -22.35
C ASP A 137 -0.15 -10.85 -20.94
N ALA A 138 1.18 -10.90 -20.76
CA ALA A 138 1.82 -10.54 -19.50
C ALA A 138 1.57 -9.07 -19.15
N ALA A 139 1.77 -8.14 -20.09
CA ALA A 139 1.53 -6.72 -19.88
C ALA A 139 0.06 -6.44 -19.50
N LYS A 140 -0.89 -7.05 -20.22
CA LYS A 140 -2.32 -6.92 -19.94
C LYS A 140 -2.69 -7.45 -18.55
N ALA A 141 -2.21 -8.66 -18.20
CA ALA A 141 -2.51 -9.28 -16.91
C ALA A 141 -1.87 -8.51 -15.75
N LEU A 142 -0.61 -8.04 -15.89
CA LEU A 142 0.07 -7.24 -14.87
C LEU A 142 -0.56 -5.85 -14.72
N ASN A 143 -0.95 -5.18 -15.81
CA ASN A 143 -1.69 -3.91 -15.72
C ASN A 143 -3.01 -4.07 -14.95
N ALA A 144 -3.72 -5.18 -15.15
CA ALA A 144 -4.96 -5.46 -14.45
C ALA A 144 -4.73 -5.81 -12.97
N ALA A 145 -3.68 -6.56 -12.66
CA ALA A 145 -3.39 -7.01 -11.30
C ALA A 145 -2.75 -5.92 -10.44
N ASN A 146 -1.80 -5.15 -10.99
CA ASN A 146 -1.03 -4.17 -10.22
C ASN A 146 -1.87 -3.00 -9.72
N LEU A 147 -1.76 -2.68 -8.41
CA LEU A 147 -2.34 -1.50 -7.79
C LEU A 147 -1.37 -0.31 -7.91
N THR A 148 -1.84 0.77 -8.53
CA THR A 148 -1.19 2.09 -8.46
C THR A 148 -1.80 2.86 -7.31
N VAL A 149 -1.05 3.03 -6.23
CA VAL A 149 -1.48 3.70 -5.02
C VAL A 149 -0.78 5.05 -4.95
N VAL A 150 -1.55 6.14 -4.91
CA VAL A 150 -1.04 7.50 -4.70
C VAL A 150 -1.32 7.93 -3.27
N MET A 151 -0.28 8.46 -2.59
CA MET A 151 -0.39 8.82 -1.18
C MET A 151 -0.59 10.33 -1.05
N LEU A 152 -1.69 10.69 -0.38
CA LEU A 152 -2.12 12.07 -0.15
C LEU A 152 -1.71 12.47 1.28
N GLU A 153 -0.78 13.41 1.41
CA GLU A 153 -0.11 13.72 2.67
C GLU A 153 -0.14 15.21 3.01
N THR A 154 -0.75 16.02 2.15
CA THR A 154 -0.82 17.48 2.33
C THR A 154 -2.26 18.00 2.16
N PRO A 155 -2.58 19.18 2.72
CA PRO A 155 -3.86 19.86 2.44
C PRO A 155 -4.07 20.13 0.93
N THR A 156 -2.99 20.36 0.18
CA THR A 156 -3.03 20.54 -1.27
C THR A 156 -3.48 19.26 -1.97
N ALA A 157 -2.90 18.11 -1.63
CA ALA A 157 -3.32 16.81 -2.16
C ALA A 157 -4.80 16.53 -1.88
N ILE A 158 -5.27 16.85 -0.67
CA ILE A 158 -6.68 16.68 -0.30
C ILE A 158 -7.61 17.64 -1.10
N ALA A 159 -7.18 18.87 -1.35
CA ALA A 159 -7.94 19.79 -2.19
C ALA A 159 -8.06 19.28 -3.63
N ASN A 160 -7.01 18.63 -4.14
CA ASN A 160 -6.93 18.09 -5.50
C ASN A 160 -7.40 16.63 -5.61
N ALA A 161 -7.94 16.02 -4.55
CA ALA A 161 -8.28 14.60 -4.51
C ALA A 161 -9.24 14.16 -5.64
N ASP A 162 -10.18 15.02 -6.04
CA ASP A 162 -11.10 14.75 -7.16
C ASP A 162 -10.37 14.64 -8.50
N GLU A 163 -9.46 15.56 -8.79
CA GLU A 163 -8.67 15.57 -10.02
C GLU A 163 -7.66 14.40 -10.05
N ILE A 164 -7.05 14.08 -8.90
CA ILE A 164 -6.15 12.93 -8.75
C ILE A 164 -6.91 11.63 -8.97
N ALA A 165 -8.08 11.48 -8.36
CA ALA A 165 -8.93 10.30 -8.52
C ALA A 165 -9.43 10.12 -9.98
N ALA A 166 -9.62 11.23 -10.72
CA ALA A 166 -10.03 11.18 -12.12
C ALA A 166 -8.96 10.60 -13.05
N VAL A 167 -7.69 10.50 -12.63
CA VAL A 167 -6.60 10.01 -13.48
C VAL A 167 -6.79 8.52 -13.79
N PRO A 168 -6.89 8.14 -15.08
CA PRO A 168 -6.95 6.74 -15.47
C PRO A 168 -5.68 6.00 -15.07
N GLY A 169 -5.82 4.80 -14.49
CA GLY A 169 -4.69 3.98 -14.05
C GLY A 169 -4.27 4.18 -12.59
N VAL A 170 -4.73 5.22 -11.90
CA VAL A 170 -4.73 5.28 -10.44
C VAL A 170 -5.79 4.31 -9.92
N ASP A 171 -5.45 3.51 -8.93
CA ASP A 171 -6.35 2.52 -8.32
C ASP A 171 -6.79 2.94 -6.91
N VAL A 172 -5.87 3.40 -6.08
CA VAL A 172 -6.09 3.72 -4.67
C VAL A 172 -5.61 5.14 -4.36
N LEU A 173 -6.42 5.91 -3.65
CA LEU A 173 -5.99 7.12 -2.96
C LEU A 173 -5.78 6.78 -1.48
N LEU A 174 -4.55 6.88 -0.99
CA LEU A 174 -4.16 6.51 0.37
C LEU A 174 -3.79 7.76 1.17
N ILE A 175 -4.50 8.06 2.25
CA ILE A 175 -4.08 9.15 3.13
C ILE A 175 -2.94 8.68 4.04
N GLY A 176 -1.79 9.36 3.97
CA GLY A 176 -0.70 9.27 4.93
C GLY A 176 -0.98 10.21 6.11
N THR A 177 -1.71 9.72 7.13
CA THR A 177 -2.33 10.59 8.12
C THR A 177 -1.32 11.28 9.03
N ASN A 178 -0.15 10.68 9.28
CA ASN A 178 0.90 11.31 10.09
C ASN A 178 1.40 12.60 9.42
N ASP A 179 1.76 12.51 8.13
CA ASP A 179 2.31 13.64 7.39
C ASP A 179 1.23 14.68 7.11
N LEU A 180 0.00 14.24 6.79
CA LEU A 180 -1.14 15.15 6.65
C LEU A 180 -1.39 15.95 7.94
N CYS A 181 -1.35 15.30 9.11
CA CYS A 181 -1.50 16.00 10.40
C CYS A 181 -0.33 16.96 10.67
N ALA A 182 0.89 16.58 10.28
CA ALA A 182 2.07 17.43 10.39
C ALA A 182 1.93 18.70 9.55
N GLU A 183 1.56 18.55 8.27
CA GLU A 183 1.30 19.65 7.34
C GLU A 183 0.12 20.55 7.77
N MET A 184 -0.84 20.00 8.49
CA MET A 184 -1.92 20.77 9.11
C MET A 184 -1.55 21.45 10.41
N GLY A 185 -0.37 21.18 10.99
CA GLY A 185 0.05 21.69 12.30
C GLY A 185 -0.68 21.07 13.50
N ILE A 186 -1.22 19.85 13.34
CA ILE A 186 -1.99 19.10 14.34
C ILE A 186 -1.38 17.71 14.56
N HIS A 187 -0.06 17.65 14.79
CA HIS A 187 0.70 16.41 14.93
C HIS A 187 0.03 15.40 15.88
N GLY A 188 -0.23 14.20 15.40
CA GLY A 188 -0.78 13.08 16.18
C GLY A 188 -2.26 13.21 16.58
N ASP A 189 -2.94 14.30 16.25
CA ASP A 189 -4.37 14.50 16.54
C ASP A 189 -5.25 13.90 15.43
N PHE A 190 -5.19 12.58 15.31
CA PHE A 190 -5.89 11.81 14.27
C PHE A 190 -7.42 11.85 14.41
N GLY A 191 -7.95 12.24 15.58
CA GLY A 191 -9.38 12.42 15.83
C GLY A 191 -9.90 13.78 15.44
N ASN A 192 -9.06 14.72 15.02
CA ASN A 192 -9.42 16.09 14.66
C ASN A 192 -10.44 16.12 13.51
N GLU A 193 -11.41 17.02 13.58
CA GLU A 193 -12.43 17.16 12.52
C GLU A 193 -11.83 17.51 11.15
N ARG A 194 -10.72 18.25 11.11
CA ARG A 194 -10.01 18.55 9.85
C ARG A 194 -9.47 17.29 9.17
N VAL A 195 -9.08 16.28 9.95
CA VAL A 195 -8.67 14.97 9.41
C VAL A 195 -9.89 14.23 8.88
N ALA A 196 -11.02 14.26 9.61
CA ALA A 196 -12.26 13.65 9.14
C ALA A 196 -12.77 14.30 7.85
N ASP A 197 -12.69 15.62 7.74
CA ASP A 197 -13.04 16.34 6.51
C ASP A 197 -12.14 15.93 5.33
N ALA A 198 -10.85 15.73 5.57
CA ALA A 198 -9.91 15.26 4.56
C ALA A 198 -10.29 13.85 4.06
N TYR A 199 -10.57 12.93 4.98
CA TYR A 199 -11.09 11.61 4.62
C TYR A 199 -12.41 11.67 3.86
N GLY A 200 -13.34 12.51 4.31
CA GLY A 200 -14.63 12.72 3.63
C GLY A 200 -14.45 13.15 2.16
N LYS A 201 -13.57 14.12 1.89
CA LYS A 201 -13.26 14.60 0.54
C LYS A 201 -12.63 13.50 -0.32
N MET A 202 -11.61 12.81 0.18
CA MET A 202 -10.93 11.73 -0.52
C MET A 202 -11.90 10.56 -0.83
N ILE A 203 -12.72 10.15 0.13
CA ILE A 203 -13.70 9.06 -0.06
C ILE A 203 -14.76 9.45 -1.10
N ALA A 204 -15.25 10.70 -1.07
CA ALA A 204 -16.19 11.21 -2.08
C ALA A 204 -15.58 11.19 -3.49
N ALA A 205 -14.33 11.63 -3.63
CA ALA A 205 -13.57 11.57 -4.88
C ALA A 205 -13.41 10.11 -5.37
N CYS A 206 -13.00 9.20 -4.49
CA CYS A 206 -12.88 7.78 -4.81
C CYS A 206 -14.21 7.19 -5.29
N LYS A 207 -15.30 7.45 -4.60
CA LYS A 207 -16.65 6.98 -4.99
C LYS A 207 -17.06 7.50 -6.37
N LYS A 208 -16.85 8.78 -6.64
CA LYS A 208 -17.19 9.43 -7.92
C LYS A 208 -16.44 8.80 -9.09
N HIS A 209 -15.14 8.52 -8.90
CA HIS A 209 -14.24 8.02 -9.95
C HIS A 209 -13.98 6.51 -9.89
N LYS A 210 -14.73 5.77 -9.05
CA LYS A 210 -14.59 4.30 -8.86
C LYS A 210 -13.16 3.89 -8.49
N LYS A 211 -12.57 4.62 -7.55
CA LYS A 211 -11.27 4.31 -6.94
C LYS A 211 -11.46 3.77 -5.52
N PHE A 212 -10.40 3.21 -4.95
CA PHE A 212 -10.44 2.64 -3.61
C PHE A 212 -9.88 3.63 -2.59
N PRO A 213 -10.64 3.98 -1.54
CA PRO A 213 -10.15 4.86 -0.50
C PRO A 213 -9.29 4.10 0.52
N GLY A 214 -8.12 4.66 0.84
CA GLY A 214 -7.14 4.06 1.73
C GLY A 214 -6.84 4.87 2.98
N MET A 215 -6.44 4.16 4.05
CA MET A 215 -6.04 4.72 5.34
C MET A 215 -4.68 4.16 5.76
N ALA A 216 -3.73 5.04 6.11
CA ALA A 216 -2.45 4.70 6.69
C ALA A 216 -2.08 5.65 7.84
N GLY A 217 -1.30 5.18 8.81
CA GLY A 217 -0.81 5.98 9.93
C GLY A 217 -1.70 6.00 11.17
N ILE A 218 -2.93 5.49 11.10
CA ILE A 218 -3.85 5.39 12.25
C ILE A 218 -3.92 3.93 12.67
N TYR A 219 -3.45 3.63 13.90
CA TYR A 219 -3.42 2.27 14.45
C TYR A 219 -4.20 2.17 15.77
N ASN A 220 -4.86 3.23 16.19
CA ASN A 220 -5.64 3.32 17.41
C ASN A 220 -7.05 2.71 17.18
N GLU A 221 -7.39 1.69 17.95
CA GLU A 221 -8.66 0.94 17.84
C GLU A 221 -9.91 1.79 18.12
N THR A 222 -9.77 2.92 18.82
CA THR A 222 -10.90 3.82 19.07
C THR A 222 -11.14 4.84 17.95
N ILE A 223 -10.10 5.10 17.12
CA ILE A 223 -10.16 6.11 16.04
C ILE A 223 -10.38 5.44 14.67
N MET A 224 -9.75 4.29 14.42
CA MET A 224 -9.86 3.57 13.14
C MET A 224 -11.31 3.32 12.68
N PRO A 225 -12.25 2.90 13.56
CA PRO A 225 -13.62 2.61 13.16
C PRO A 225 -14.29 3.79 12.44
N ARG A 226 -14.07 5.01 12.91
CA ARG A 226 -14.62 6.23 12.28
C ARG A 226 -14.35 6.29 10.78
N TYR A 227 -13.10 6.09 10.37
CA TYR A 227 -12.69 6.21 8.96
C TYR A 227 -13.09 5.00 8.11
N ILE A 228 -13.16 3.82 8.73
CA ILE A 228 -13.67 2.59 8.08
C ILE A 228 -15.18 2.73 7.82
N GLU A 229 -15.94 3.25 8.78
CA GLU A 229 -17.38 3.53 8.64
C GLU A 229 -17.65 4.61 7.58
N MET A 230 -16.78 5.61 7.47
CA MET A 230 -16.83 6.62 6.40
C MET A 230 -16.61 6.02 5.01
N GLY A 231 -15.94 4.87 4.91
CA GLY A 231 -15.75 4.14 3.65
C GLY A 231 -14.31 3.76 3.28
N ALA A 232 -13.31 3.99 4.15
CA ALA A 232 -11.96 3.50 3.89
C ALA A 232 -11.95 1.96 3.81
N ARG A 233 -11.26 1.41 2.79
CA ARG A 233 -11.22 -0.04 2.52
C ARG A 233 -9.83 -0.61 2.36
N PHE A 234 -8.87 0.15 1.85
CA PHE A 234 -7.46 -0.22 1.77
C PHE A 234 -6.73 0.24 3.04
N ILE A 235 -6.52 -0.68 3.99
CA ILE A 235 -6.15 -0.33 5.36
C ILE A 235 -4.74 -0.82 5.68
N LEU A 236 -3.79 0.09 5.91
CA LEU A 236 -2.52 -0.23 6.56
C LEU A 236 -2.75 -0.21 8.08
N SER A 237 -2.90 -1.40 8.68
CA SER A 237 -3.45 -1.56 10.02
C SER A 237 -2.41 -1.73 11.14
N GLY A 238 -1.14 -1.67 10.82
CA GLY A 238 -0.04 -1.80 11.79
C GLY A 238 1.28 -2.13 11.14
N GLN A 239 2.28 -2.42 11.95
CA GLN A 239 3.65 -2.76 11.52
C GLN A 239 4.18 -3.97 12.29
N ASP A 240 5.00 -4.78 11.64
CA ASP A 240 5.65 -5.96 12.21
C ASP A 240 6.34 -5.69 13.55
N ALA A 241 7.14 -4.62 13.62
CA ALA A 241 7.85 -4.20 14.82
C ALA A 241 6.89 -3.90 15.99
N ASN A 242 5.81 -3.17 15.73
CA ASN A 242 4.86 -2.75 16.76
C ASN A 242 4.13 -3.96 17.37
N PHE A 243 3.67 -4.89 16.52
CA PHE A 243 3.01 -6.11 16.98
C PHE A 243 3.95 -6.98 17.82
N MET A 244 5.20 -7.17 17.37
CA MET A 244 6.20 -7.92 18.11
C MET A 244 6.51 -7.28 19.46
N LEU A 245 6.77 -5.95 19.48
CA LEU A 245 7.10 -5.24 20.72
C LEU A 245 5.93 -5.24 21.71
N ALA A 246 4.70 -5.08 21.25
CA ALA A 246 3.51 -5.13 22.11
C ALA A 246 3.36 -6.51 22.78
N ALA A 247 3.45 -7.59 22.01
CA ALA A 247 3.33 -8.95 22.54
C ALA A 247 4.50 -9.33 23.48
N ALA A 248 5.73 -8.98 23.11
CA ALA A 248 6.93 -9.24 23.93
C ALA A 248 6.89 -8.41 25.22
N GLY A 249 6.52 -7.14 25.16
CA GLY A 249 6.39 -6.26 26.32
C GLY A 249 5.31 -6.74 27.30
N ALA A 250 4.16 -7.17 26.79
CA ALA A 250 3.12 -7.76 27.64
C ALA A 250 3.62 -9.02 28.36
N ARG A 251 4.40 -9.89 27.68
CA ARG A 251 4.97 -11.11 28.27
C ARG A 251 5.97 -10.80 29.37
N THR A 252 6.92 -9.87 29.14
CA THR A 252 7.92 -9.51 30.15
C THR A 252 7.29 -8.82 31.36
N ALA A 253 6.33 -7.92 31.14
CA ALA A 253 5.58 -7.27 32.21
C ALA A 253 4.81 -8.30 33.08
N PHE A 254 4.25 -9.34 32.49
CA PHE A 254 3.63 -10.43 33.24
C PHE A 254 4.65 -11.19 34.09
N LEU A 255 5.79 -11.59 33.50
CA LEU A 255 6.80 -12.37 34.20
C LEU A 255 7.46 -11.60 35.35
N HIS A 256 7.74 -10.29 35.17
CA HIS A 256 8.30 -9.47 36.23
C HIS A 256 7.39 -9.35 37.47
N LYS A 257 6.06 -9.39 37.28
CA LYS A 257 5.11 -9.40 38.43
C LYS A 257 5.15 -10.67 39.27
N LEU A 258 5.74 -11.76 38.78
CA LEU A 258 5.84 -13.01 39.55
C LEU A 258 7.00 -13.01 40.53
N HIS A 259 7.91 -12.01 40.45
CA HIS A 259 9.09 -11.87 41.31
C HIS A 259 9.18 -10.49 42.01
N ALA A 260 8.08 -9.73 42.05
CA ALA A 260 8.00 -8.46 42.75
C ALA A 260 7.52 -8.61 44.20
#